data_cdd0399fad0626e915e1572451245a16
#
_entry.id   cdd0399fad0626e915e1572451245a16
#
_cell.length_a   1.000
_cell.length_b   1.000
_cell.length_c   1.000
_cell.angle_alpha   90.00
_cell.angle_beta   90.00
_cell.angle_gamma   90.00
#
_symmetry.space_group_name_H-M   'P 1'
#
loop_
_entity.id
_entity.type
_entity.pdbx_description
1 polymer ?
#
loop_
_entity_poly.entity_id
_entity_poly.type
_entity_poly.pdbx_seq_one_letter_code
_entity_poly.pdbx_strand_id
1 'polypeptide(L)'
;MILSCKDKKEEKEESVVYPTTSPVKMDTVINKEFVSQIRSERNIEIRAQEKGFLEKIYVDEGQHVQAGQVLFRIMPQLYQADVLKAKAEVAQAEIELQNASTLAKSNVVSINEKRMAKAKLDAAKAELNLAQTHLSFTTIKAPFSGIIDRLPLKLGSLVDEGDLLTSLSDNGGIFAYFNVSEPEYLNYQTHSAERGNNQVSLIMANGETFPNKGIIQTIEGEFDNETGNIAFRAKFPNSNQLLRNGETGKIQMTLPLKNALIIPQKATYEIQDQKYVFVVGKDGVARSKNIKVAYELPDIYVVSEGLNSNDKILLEGVQKVKDDQKVETKFQDPKKVLSSLKLQAN
;
A
#
# COMPACT_ATOMS: atom_id res chain seq x y z
N MET A 1 -68.77 -55.32 -34.23
CA MET A 1 -67.34 -55.43 -34.55
C MET A 1 -66.91 -54.16 -35.21
N ILE A 2 -66.25 -53.26 -34.52
CA ILE A 2 -65.65 -52.09 -35.13
C ILE A 2 -64.22 -52.03 -34.54
N LEU A 3 -63.23 -52.37 -35.39
CA LEU A 3 -61.83 -52.20 -35.09
C LEU A 3 -61.48 -50.73 -35.27
N SER A 4 -61.01 -50.08 -34.17
CA SER A 4 -60.41 -48.76 -34.21
C SER A 4 -58.92 -48.91 -34.29
N CYS A 5 -58.30 -48.65 -35.42
CA CYS A 5 -56.85 -48.46 -35.55
C CYS A 5 -56.47 -47.13 -34.91
N LYS A 6 -55.64 -47.17 -33.91
CA LYS A 6 -55.03 -46.02 -33.28
C LYS A 6 -53.67 -45.79 -33.95
N ASP A 7 -53.67 -44.83 -34.92
CA ASP A 7 -52.40 -44.34 -35.48
C ASP A 7 -51.55 -43.72 -34.40
N LYS A 8 -50.42 -44.33 -34.12
CA LYS A 8 -49.37 -43.76 -33.28
C LYS A 8 -48.65 -42.69 -34.11
N LYS A 9 -49.04 -41.43 -33.90
CA LYS A 9 -48.21 -40.32 -34.36
C LYS A 9 -46.84 -40.45 -33.69
N GLU A 10 -45.82 -40.78 -34.45
CA GLU A 10 -44.43 -40.52 -34.09
C GLU A 10 -44.27 -39.00 -33.96
N GLU A 11 -44.18 -38.49 -32.74
CA GLU A 11 -43.66 -37.16 -32.50
C GLU A 11 -42.23 -37.14 -33.05
N LYS A 12 -42.02 -36.47 -34.17
CA LYS A 12 -40.68 -36.06 -34.57
C LYS A 12 -40.14 -35.17 -33.47
N GLU A 13 -39.22 -35.71 -32.66
CA GLU A 13 -38.38 -34.90 -31.81
C GLU A 13 -37.68 -33.88 -32.72
N GLU A 14 -38.03 -32.61 -32.57
CA GLU A 14 -37.30 -31.53 -33.23
C GLU A 14 -35.84 -31.63 -32.75
N SER A 15 -34.94 -31.97 -33.66
CA SER A 15 -33.52 -32.09 -33.34
C SER A 15 -33.00 -30.73 -32.92
N VAL A 16 -32.80 -30.56 -31.62
CA VAL A 16 -32.25 -29.32 -31.05
C VAL A 16 -30.77 -29.22 -31.43
N VAL A 17 -30.45 -28.24 -32.29
CA VAL A 17 -29.07 -27.99 -32.70
C VAL A 17 -28.37 -27.12 -31.63
N TYR A 18 -27.38 -27.67 -31.00
CA TYR A 18 -26.63 -27.00 -29.95
C TYR A 18 -25.43 -26.21 -30.50
N PRO A 19 -25.22 -24.95 -30.12
CA PRO A 19 -24.03 -24.20 -30.48
C PRO A 19 -22.80 -24.76 -29.73
N THR A 20 -21.73 -24.95 -30.50
CA THR A 20 -20.42 -25.39 -29.94
C THR A 20 -19.33 -24.40 -30.31
N THR A 21 -18.28 -24.36 -29.49
CA THR A 21 -17.08 -23.56 -29.76
C THR A 21 -15.84 -24.35 -29.33
N SER A 22 -14.65 -23.75 -29.43
CA SER A 22 -13.41 -24.34 -28.89
C SER A 22 -12.74 -23.40 -27.93
N PRO A 23 -11.99 -23.91 -26.94
CA PRO A 23 -11.15 -23.09 -26.09
C PRO A 23 -10.12 -22.29 -26.92
N VAL A 24 -9.85 -21.04 -26.51
CA VAL A 24 -8.91 -20.17 -27.20
C VAL A 24 -7.69 -19.92 -26.33
N LYS A 25 -6.51 -20.03 -26.92
CA LYS A 25 -5.29 -19.55 -26.29
C LYS A 25 -5.10 -18.08 -26.67
N MET A 26 -5.08 -17.21 -25.67
CA MET A 26 -4.80 -15.79 -25.88
C MET A 26 -4.13 -15.18 -24.64
N ASP A 27 -3.44 -14.09 -24.87
CA ASP A 27 -2.91 -13.28 -23.79
C ASP A 27 -4.05 -12.50 -23.14
N THR A 28 -4.07 -12.47 -21.83
CA THR A 28 -5.04 -11.71 -21.04
C THR A 28 -4.37 -11.14 -19.82
N VAL A 29 -5.09 -10.31 -19.07
CA VAL A 29 -4.61 -9.76 -17.80
C VAL A 29 -5.60 -10.08 -16.69
N ILE A 30 -5.11 -10.30 -15.50
CA ILE A 30 -5.92 -10.38 -14.30
C ILE A 30 -5.58 -9.24 -13.37
N ASN A 31 -6.60 -8.65 -12.78
CA ASN A 31 -6.46 -7.63 -11.77
C ASN A 31 -6.71 -8.26 -10.40
N LYS A 32 -5.71 -8.20 -9.53
CA LYS A 32 -5.84 -8.60 -8.14
C LYS A 32 -5.89 -7.38 -7.25
N GLU A 33 -6.85 -7.35 -6.34
CA GLU A 33 -7.05 -6.27 -5.40
C GLU A 33 -6.61 -6.68 -4.00
N PHE A 34 -5.85 -5.81 -3.35
CA PHE A 34 -5.36 -5.98 -1.97
C PHE A 34 -5.77 -4.77 -1.16
N VAL A 35 -6.40 -4.98 -0.01
CA VAL A 35 -6.69 -3.89 0.92
C VAL A 35 -5.39 -3.25 1.38
N SER A 36 -5.34 -1.92 1.38
CA SER A 36 -4.15 -1.18 1.74
C SER A 36 -4.41 -0.07 2.74
N GLN A 37 -3.39 0.23 3.54
CA GLN A 37 -3.32 1.40 4.40
C GLN A 37 -2.41 2.44 3.76
N ILE A 38 -2.91 3.66 3.69
CA ILE A 38 -2.19 4.80 3.12
C ILE A 38 -1.48 5.54 4.24
N ARG A 39 -0.18 5.76 4.07
CA ARG A 39 0.64 6.51 5.02
C ARG A 39 1.43 7.58 4.28
N SER A 40 1.56 8.73 4.92
CA SER A 40 2.43 9.80 4.45
C SER A 40 3.88 9.35 4.38
N GLU A 41 4.67 9.93 3.49
CA GLU A 41 6.10 9.62 3.36
C GLU A 41 6.85 9.89 4.66
N ARG A 42 6.47 10.96 5.37
CA ARG A 42 6.94 11.28 6.71
C ARG A 42 5.75 11.67 7.59
N ASN A 43 5.63 11.01 8.71
CA ASN A 43 4.67 11.36 9.75
C ASN A 43 5.36 11.23 11.10
N ILE A 44 5.43 12.31 11.84
CA ILE A 44 6.09 12.36 13.15
C ILE A 44 5.22 13.07 14.17
N GLU A 45 5.39 12.69 15.41
CA GLU A 45 4.86 13.40 16.55
C GLU A 45 5.83 14.50 16.98
N ILE A 46 5.36 15.73 17.06
CA ILE A 46 6.09 16.85 17.62
C ILE A 46 5.82 16.89 19.12
N ARG A 47 6.85 16.60 19.90
CA ARG A 47 6.79 16.53 21.36
C ARG A 47 7.61 17.63 22.00
N ALA A 48 7.19 18.07 23.19
CA ALA A 48 7.94 19.02 23.99
C ALA A 48 9.28 18.40 24.44
N GLN A 49 10.36 19.16 24.36
CA GLN A 49 11.69 18.76 24.83
C GLN A 49 12.04 19.41 26.18
N GLU A 50 11.25 20.39 26.61
CA GLU A 50 11.40 21.09 27.86
C GLU A 50 10.04 21.30 28.52
N LYS A 51 10.05 21.43 29.86
CA LYS A 51 8.86 21.70 30.66
C LYS A 51 8.58 23.20 30.77
N GLY A 52 7.32 23.56 30.90
CA GLY A 52 6.92 24.94 31.18
C GLY A 52 5.52 25.23 30.66
N PHE A 53 5.10 26.50 30.77
CA PHE A 53 3.80 26.89 30.21
C PHE A 53 3.92 27.18 28.71
N LEU A 54 2.91 26.75 27.94
CA LEU A 54 2.82 27.05 26.51
C LEU A 54 2.49 28.55 26.33
N GLU A 55 3.53 29.34 26.01
CA GLU A 55 3.43 30.81 25.92
C GLU A 55 2.77 31.25 24.62
N LYS A 56 3.11 30.59 23.49
CA LYS A 56 2.59 30.94 22.17
C LYS A 56 2.41 29.70 21.30
N ILE A 57 1.35 29.75 20.50
CA ILE A 57 1.06 28.81 19.41
C ILE A 57 1.04 29.65 18.14
N TYR A 58 1.87 29.31 17.14
CA TYR A 58 2.05 30.09 15.91
C TYR A 58 1.36 29.45 14.71
N VAL A 59 0.70 28.30 14.91
CA VAL A 59 0.09 27.48 13.86
C VAL A 59 -1.31 27.06 14.28
N ASP A 60 -2.12 26.69 13.30
CA ASP A 60 -3.46 26.15 13.53
C ASP A 60 -3.57 24.72 12.98
N GLU A 61 -4.61 24.00 13.41
CA GLU A 61 -4.95 22.67 12.94
C GLU A 61 -5.21 22.67 11.44
N GLY A 62 -4.62 21.70 10.72
CA GLY A 62 -4.73 21.61 9.26
C GLY A 62 -3.86 22.60 8.48
N GLN A 63 -3.11 23.48 9.14
CA GLN A 63 -2.25 24.46 8.48
C GLN A 63 -1.03 23.79 7.84
N HIS A 64 -0.68 24.22 6.62
CA HIS A 64 0.58 23.87 6.00
C HIS A 64 1.72 24.74 6.56
N VAL A 65 2.82 24.09 6.96
CA VAL A 65 4.03 24.74 7.51
C VAL A 65 5.26 24.41 6.68
N GLN A 66 6.25 25.29 6.73
CA GLN A 66 7.55 25.11 6.08
C GLN A 66 8.58 24.53 7.06
N ALA A 67 9.60 23.85 6.56
CA ALA A 67 10.74 23.42 7.35
C ALA A 67 11.39 24.63 8.06
N GLY A 68 11.67 24.49 9.38
CA GLY A 68 12.24 25.55 10.20
C GLY A 68 11.23 26.58 10.74
N GLN A 69 9.98 26.56 10.29
CA GLN A 69 8.93 27.45 10.83
C GLN A 69 8.69 27.17 12.30
N VAL A 70 8.59 28.24 13.11
CA VAL A 70 8.27 28.12 14.54
C VAL A 70 6.82 27.70 14.70
N LEU A 71 6.58 26.65 15.49
CA LEU A 71 5.25 26.09 15.75
C LEU A 71 4.74 26.52 17.13
N PHE A 72 5.58 26.30 18.15
CA PHE A 72 5.24 26.56 19.55
C PHE A 72 6.38 27.26 20.27
N ARG A 73 6.03 27.94 21.34
CA ARG A 73 6.97 28.52 22.28
C ARG A 73 6.56 28.21 23.72
N ILE A 74 7.42 27.51 24.42
CA ILE A 74 7.33 27.32 25.86
C ILE A 74 7.95 28.52 26.55
N MET A 75 7.42 28.92 27.70
CA MET A 75 7.86 30.08 28.48
C MET A 75 9.38 30.00 28.75
N PRO A 76 10.20 30.93 28.18
CA PRO A 76 11.65 30.77 28.16
C PRO A 76 12.36 31.42 29.34
N GLN A 77 11.65 32.15 30.26
CA GLN A 77 12.26 33.03 31.25
C GLN A 77 13.23 32.31 32.19
N LEU A 78 12.89 31.10 32.63
CA LEU A 78 13.77 30.30 33.49
C LEU A 78 15.06 29.92 32.77
N TYR A 79 14.92 29.41 31.55
CA TYR A 79 16.06 29.00 30.70
C TYR A 79 16.95 30.20 30.31
N GLN A 80 16.35 31.38 30.10
CA GLN A 80 17.11 32.62 29.88
C GLN A 80 17.94 33.01 31.10
N ALA A 81 17.38 32.85 32.30
CA ALA A 81 18.12 33.11 33.55
C ALA A 81 19.30 32.13 33.70
N ASP A 82 19.12 30.86 33.37
CA ASP A 82 20.20 29.86 33.41
C ASP A 82 21.33 30.20 32.41
N VAL A 83 20.99 30.65 31.22
CA VAL A 83 21.99 31.14 30.24
C VAL A 83 22.75 32.35 30.76
N LEU A 84 22.06 33.29 31.39
CA LEU A 84 22.72 34.48 31.96
C LEU A 84 23.67 34.12 33.10
N LYS A 85 23.26 33.17 33.99
CA LYS A 85 24.09 32.65 35.07
C LYS A 85 25.35 31.97 34.50
N ALA A 86 25.17 31.03 33.53
CA ALA A 86 26.31 30.32 32.93
C ALA A 86 27.25 31.28 32.17
N LYS A 87 26.73 32.34 31.56
CA LYS A 87 27.54 33.41 30.97
C LYS A 87 28.41 34.13 31.98
N ALA A 88 27.87 34.43 33.16
CA ALA A 88 28.65 35.06 34.24
C ALA A 88 29.77 34.16 34.73
N GLU A 89 29.52 32.85 34.85
CA GLU A 89 30.53 31.85 35.24
C GLU A 89 31.65 31.73 34.18
N VAL A 90 31.33 31.76 32.89
CA VAL A 90 32.33 31.82 31.81
C VAL A 90 33.20 33.10 31.96
N ALA A 91 32.58 34.27 32.15
CA ALA A 91 33.29 35.52 32.27
C ALA A 91 34.25 35.51 33.51
N GLN A 92 33.80 34.96 34.63
CA GLN A 92 34.65 34.76 35.79
C GLN A 92 35.86 33.86 35.50
N ALA A 93 35.63 32.69 34.86
CA ALA A 93 36.67 31.75 34.51
C ALA A 93 37.66 32.31 33.46
N GLU A 94 37.21 33.16 32.57
CA GLU A 94 38.07 33.89 31.60
C GLU A 94 39.03 34.84 32.33
N ILE A 95 38.55 35.61 33.32
CA ILE A 95 39.37 36.50 34.13
C ILE A 95 40.39 35.68 34.92
N GLU A 96 39.98 34.57 35.56
CA GLU A 96 40.87 33.66 36.28
C GLU A 96 41.98 33.11 35.40
N LEU A 97 41.67 32.65 34.19
CA LEU A 97 42.65 32.17 33.22
C LEU A 97 43.60 33.29 32.76
N GLN A 98 43.07 34.50 32.52
CA GLN A 98 43.87 35.65 32.14
C GLN A 98 44.88 36.00 33.23
N ASN A 99 44.46 36.06 34.49
CA ASN A 99 45.32 36.30 35.67
C ASN A 99 46.38 35.21 35.80
N ALA A 100 45.98 33.92 35.80
CA ALA A 100 46.92 32.79 35.89
C ALA A 100 47.91 32.81 34.75
N SER A 101 47.48 33.17 33.51
CA SER A 101 48.35 33.26 32.32
C SER A 101 49.39 34.39 32.48
N THR A 102 48.99 35.54 33.01
CA THR A 102 49.88 36.71 33.25
C THR A 102 50.92 36.36 34.30
N LEU A 103 50.48 35.79 35.45
CA LEU A 103 51.36 35.39 36.57
C LEU A 103 52.31 34.25 36.18
N ALA A 104 51.87 33.29 35.39
CA ALA A 104 52.72 32.20 34.87
C ALA A 104 53.80 32.72 33.91
N LYS A 105 53.51 33.71 33.07
CA LYS A 105 54.49 34.38 32.22
C LYS A 105 55.60 35.09 33.03
N SER A 106 55.24 35.61 34.24
CA SER A 106 56.17 36.24 35.17
C SER A 106 56.82 35.25 36.15
N ASN A 107 56.69 33.96 35.97
CA ASN A 107 57.13 32.86 36.82
C ASN A 107 56.66 32.97 38.27
N VAL A 108 55.56 33.64 38.57
CA VAL A 108 54.96 33.78 39.87
C VAL A 108 54.09 32.56 40.27
N VAL A 109 53.45 31.93 39.29
CA VAL A 109 52.67 30.71 39.49
C VAL A 109 53.13 29.59 38.55
N SER A 110 52.79 28.32 38.84
CA SER A 110 53.16 27.19 38.02
C SER A 110 52.36 27.12 36.71
N ILE A 111 52.95 26.49 35.71
CA ILE A 111 52.24 26.23 34.45
C ILE A 111 50.98 25.35 34.65
N ASN A 112 50.98 24.53 35.71
CA ASN A 112 49.83 23.69 36.07
C ASN A 112 48.66 24.54 36.56
N GLU A 113 48.89 25.64 37.28
CA GLU A 113 47.84 26.58 37.70
C GLU A 113 47.13 27.19 36.48
N LYS A 114 47.86 27.61 35.46
CA LYS A 114 47.30 28.08 34.22
C LYS A 114 46.47 26.99 33.51
N ARG A 115 46.99 25.71 33.55
CA ARG A 115 46.23 24.59 32.94
C ARG A 115 44.93 24.31 33.67
N MET A 116 44.93 24.40 35.01
CA MET A 116 43.73 24.24 35.82
C MET A 116 42.71 25.36 35.53
N ALA A 117 43.15 26.63 35.47
CA ALA A 117 42.28 27.75 35.13
C ALA A 117 41.69 27.59 33.73
N LYS A 118 42.47 27.04 32.75
CA LYS A 118 41.97 26.72 31.43
C LYS A 118 40.90 25.64 31.47
N ALA A 119 41.13 24.54 32.19
CA ALA A 119 40.17 23.48 32.32
C ALA A 119 38.85 23.94 32.95
N LYS A 120 38.94 24.87 33.97
CA LYS A 120 37.77 25.51 34.56
C LYS A 120 36.96 26.35 33.55
N LEU A 121 37.64 27.13 32.70
CA LEU A 121 37.01 27.87 31.64
C LEU A 121 36.33 26.95 30.61
N ASP A 122 37.02 25.88 30.22
CA ASP A 122 36.45 24.89 29.25
C ASP A 122 35.19 24.22 29.85
N ALA A 123 35.18 23.91 31.15
CA ALA A 123 34.00 23.41 31.87
C ALA A 123 32.84 24.43 31.91
N ALA A 124 33.14 25.69 32.25
CA ALA A 124 32.12 26.75 32.25
C ALA A 124 31.52 27.00 30.87
N LYS A 125 32.33 26.90 29.80
CA LYS A 125 31.84 27.00 28.41
C LYS A 125 30.92 25.84 28.05
N ALA A 126 31.21 24.63 28.51
CA ALA A 126 30.36 23.47 28.33
C ALA A 126 28.99 23.68 29.00
N GLU A 127 28.99 24.21 30.23
CA GLU A 127 27.74 24.50 30.96
C GLU A 127 26.92 25.59 30.29
N LEU A 128 27.56 26.65 29.79
CA LEU A 128 26.87 27.67 28.97
C LEU A 128 26.23 27.08 27.71
N ASN A 129 26.94 26.19 27.00
CA ASN A 129 26.40 25.53 25.83
C ASN A 129 25.18 24.65 26.16
N LEU A 130 25.21 23.93 27.29
CA LEU A 130 24.09 23.16 27.80
C LEU A 130 22.88 24.05 28.07
N ALA A 131 23.04 25.14 28.81
CA ALA A 131 21.97 26.10 29.11
C ALA A 131 21.39 26.72 27.81
N GLN A 132 22.23 27.04 26.83
CA GLN A 132 21.79 27.55 25.54
C GLN A 132 20.99 26.49 24.78
N THR A 133 21.34 25.23 24.84
CA THR A 133 20.62 24.11 24.21
C THR A 133 19.23 23.97 24.83
N HIS A 134 19.12 23.97 26.17
CA HIS A 134 17.82 23.95 26.84
C HIS A 134 16.95 25.15 26.45
N LEU A 135 17.52 26.36 26.41
CA LEU A 135 16.79 27.52 25.91
C LEU A 135 16.32 27.36 24.47
N SER A 136 17.13 26.76 23.62
CA SER A 136 16.75 26.53 22.20
C SER A 136 15.56 25.59 22.07
N PHE A 137 15.45 24.60 22.93
CA PHE A 137 14.35 23.63 22.96
C PHE A 137 13.02 24.22 23.43
N THR A 138 13.01 25.40 24.05
CA THR A 138 11.76 26.11 24.33
C THR A 138 11.06 26.62 23.09
N THR A 139 11.75 26.69 21.95
CA THR A 139 11.20 27.14 20.65
C THR A 139 11.12 25.96 19.71
N ILE A 140 9.94 25.38 19.57
CA ILE A 140 9.69 24.19 18.78
C ILE A 140 9.45 24.58 17.32
N LYS A 141 10.21 23.97 16.41
CA LYS A 141 10.18 24.25 14.96
C LYS A 141 9.82 22.98 14.17
N ALA A 142 9.22 23.20 12.98
CA ALA A 142 8.94 22.12 12.04
C ALA A 142 10.25 21.56 11.46
N PRO A 143 10.54 20.25 11.58
CA PRO A 143 11.75 19.64 11.01
C PRO A 143 11.68 19.48 9.48
N PHE A 144 10.48 19.46 8.92
CA PHE A 144 10.22 19.44 7.47
C PHE A 144 8.90 20.15 7.15
N SER A 145 8.68 20.44 5.88
CA SER A 145 7.42 21.03 5.42
C SER A 145 6.31 19.99 5.38
N GLY A 146 5.11 20.36 5.89
CA GLY A 146 4.00 19.42 5.99
C GLY A 146 2.74 20.08 6.54
N ILE A 147 1.77 19.26 6.90
CA ILE A 147 0.48 19.70 7.47
C ILE A 147 0.45 19.36 8.96
N ILE A 148 0.06 20.34 9.75
CA ILE A 148 -0.17 20.19 11.19
C ILE A 148 -1.50 19.44 11.41
N ASP A 149 -1.49 18.48 12.30
CA ASP A 149 -2.68 17.78 12.76
C ASP A 149 -3.32 18.54 13.96
N ARG A 150 -4.03 17.83 14.81
CA ARG A 150 -4.70 18.40 15.98
C ARG A 150 -3.71 18.99 16.99
N LEU A 151 -4.18 20.00 17.72
CA LEU A 151 -3.49 20.65 18.83
C LEU A 151 -4.15 20.26 20.15
N PRO A 152 -3.68 19.18 20.82
CA PRO A 152 -4.28 18.71 22.05
C PRO A 152 -4.15 19.70 23.20
N LEU A 153 -3.07 20.49 23.22
CA LEU A 153 -2.80 21.49 24.24
C LEU A 153 -3.16 22.89 23.76
N LYS A 154 -3.57 23.73 24.71
CA LYS A 154 -4.00 25.10 24.42
C LYS A 154 -3.01 26.11 25.04
N LEU A 155 -3.10 27.35 24.59
CA LEU A 155 -2.32 28.45 25.16
C LEU A 155 -2.46 28.51 26.67
N GLY A 156 -1.35 28.57 27.41
CA GLY A 156 -1.33 28.57 28.87
C GLY A 156 -1.34 27.18 29.52
N SER A 157 -1.43 26.08 28.75
CA SER A 157 -1.27 24.73 29.29
C SER A 157 0.11 24.54 29.87
N LEU A 158 0.20 23.86 31.01
CA LEU A 158 1.48 23.31 31.50
C LEU A 158 1.87 22.13 30.62
N VAL A 159 3.11 22.08 30.23
CA VAL A 159 3.72 21.07 29.37
C VAL A 159 4.88 20.42 30.09
N ASP A 160 4.95 19.12 30.10
CA ASP A 160 6.11 18.37 30.58
C ASP A 160 6.93 17.83 29.38
N GLU A 161 8.19 17.44 29.67
CA GLU A 161 9.05 16.82 28.67
C GLU A 161 8.42 15.52 28.12
N GLY A 162 8.35 15.40 26.81
CA GLY A 162 7.71 14.26 26.12
C GLY A 162 6.23 14.46 25.79
N ASP A 163 5.56 15.51 26.26
CA ASP A 163 4.16 15.77 25.94
C ASP A 163 3.95 16.01 24.44
N LEU A 164 2.87 15.43 23.91
CA LEU A 164 2.48 15.58 22.52
C LEU A 164 1.91 16.98 22.28
N LEU A 165 2.54 17.73 21.39
CA LEU A 165 2.08 19.07 20.97
C LEU A 165 1.24 19.01 19.70
N THR A 166 1.65 18.20 18.71
CA THR A 166 0.93 17.94 17.47
C THR A 166 1.60 16.79 16.71
N SER A 167 0.98 16.38 15.59
CA SER A 167 1.63 15.56 14.57
C SER A 167 1.88 16.37 13.31
N LEU A 168 2.94 16.08 12.59
CA LEU A 168 3.32 16.73 11.33
C LEU A 168 3.45 15.66 10.24
N SER A 169 2.66 15.81 9.16
CA SER A 169 2.61 14.88 8.04
C SER A 169 3.05 15.54 6.74
N ASP A 170 3.99 14.91 6.04
CA ASP A 170 4.36 15.25 4.67
C ASP A 170 3.57 14.38 3.69
N ASN A 171 2.57 14.99 3.06
CA ASN A 171 1.67 14.32 2.14
C ASN A 171 2.08 14.50 0.65
N GLY A 172 3.25 15.02 0.34
CA GLY A 172 3.73 15.17 -1.04
C GLY A 172 3.96 13.85 -1.77
N GLY A 173 4.32 12.82 -1.01
CA GLY A 173 4.32 11.42 -1.42
C GLY A 173 3.61 10.57 -0.40
N ILE A 174 3.05 9.45 -0.83
CA ILE A 174 2.39 8.50 0.05
C ILE A 174 2.90 7.08 -0.18
N PHE A 175 2.87 6.30 0.86
CA PHE A 175 3.06 4.85 0.83
C PHE A 175 1.73 4.14 1.02
N ALA A 176 1.46 3.15 0.18
CA ALA A 176 0.39 2.20 0.40
C ALA A 176 1.00 0.88 0.87
N TYR A 177 0.64 0.45 2.07
CA TYR A 177 1.03 -0.84 2.64
C TYR A 177 -0.11 -1.82 2.44
N PHE A 178 0.19 -2.99 1.90
CA PHE A 178 -0.79 -4.03 1.65
C PHE A 178 -0.18 -5.42 1.84
N ASN A 179 -0.99 -6.34 2.31
CA ASN A 179 -0.56 -7.69 2.64
C ASN A 179 -0.87 -8.65 1.49
N VAL A 180 0.11 -9.46 1.15
CA VAL A 180 0.05 -10.45 0.07
C VAL A 180 0.25 -11.83 0.68
N SER A 181 -0.59 -12.81 0.33
CA SER A 181 -0.46 -14.18 0.83
C SER A 181 0.75 -14.90 0.24
N GLU A 182 1.26 -15.91 0.93
CA GLU A 182 2.43 -16.69 0.47
C GLU A 182 2.28 -17.25 -0.94
N PRO A 183 1.13 -17.88 -1.34
CA PRO A 183 0.95 -18.35 -2.70
C PRO A 183 1.01 -17.23 -3.74
N GLU A 184 0.48 -16.06 -3.42
CA GLU A 184 0.49 -14.90 -4.30
C GLU A 184 1.88 -14.27 -4.41
N TYR A 185 2.63 -14.23 -3.31
CA TYR A 185 4.02 -13.81 -3.29
C TYR A 185 4.89 -14.74 -4.15
N LEU A 186 4.73 -16.05 -4.03
CA LEU A 186 5.45 -17.02 -4.86
C LEU A 186 5.12 -16.83 -6.36
N ASN A 187 3.84 -16.67 -6.69
CA ASN A 187 3.42 -16.33 -8.05
C ASN A 187 4.02 -15.00 -8.52
N TYR A 188 4.05 -14.01 -7.64
CA TYR A 188 4.67 -12.71 -7.93
C TYR A 188 6.18 -12.84 -8.20
N GLN A 189 6.91 -13.67 -7.49
CA GLN A 189 8.36 -13.86 -7.68
C GLN A 189 8.70 -14.72 -8.90
N THR A 190 7.99 -15.83 -9.10
CA THR A 190 8.26 -16.78 -10.20
C THR A 190 7.97 -16.18 -11.58
N HIS A 191 7.00 -15.26 -11.70
CA HIS A 191 6.65 -14.58 -12.94
C HIS A 191 7.25 -13.17 -13.05
N SER A 192 8.33 -12.89 -12.33
CA SER A 192 8.96 -11.56 -12.32
C SER A 192 9.42 -11.06 -13.69
N ALA A 193 9.92 -11.95 -14.55
CA ALA A 193 10.38 -11.62 -15.90
C ALA A 193 9.24 -11.23 -16.87
N GLU A 194 8.00 -11.65 -16.59
CA GLU A 194 6.83 -11.40 -17.44
C GLU A 194 6.08 -10.11 -17.07
N ARG A 195 6.38 -9.58 -15.90
CA ARG A 195 5.73 -8.43 -15.31
C ARG A 195 6.38 -7.15 -15.75
N GLY A 196 6.49 -6.60 -16.69
CA GLY A 196 7.03 -5.27 -17.04
C GLY A 196 7.47 -4.43 -15.81
N ASN A 197 6.92 -3.28 -15.62
CA ASN A 197 7.19 -2.42 -14.45
C ASN A 197 6.36 -2.88 -13.23
N ASN A 198 6.96 -2.80 -12.02
CA ASN A 198 6.27 -3.03 -10.73
C ASN A 198 5.18 -1.96 -10.44
N GLN A 199 4.47 -1.54 -11.46
CA GLN A 199 3.43 -0.52 -11.36
C GLN A 199 2.14 -1.10 -10.81
N VAL A 200 1.50 -0.31 -9.97
CA VAL A 200 0.21 -0.64 -9.36
C VAL A 200 -0.72 0.57 -9.42
N SER A 201 -2.01 0.31 -9.44
CA SER A 201 -3.04 1.34 -9.31
C SER A 201 -3.59 1.33 -7.90
N LEU A 202 -4.04 2.48 -7.42
CA LEU A 202 -4.73 2.61 -6.15
C LEU A 202 -6.20 2.94 -6.41
N ILE A 203 -7.08 2.14 -5.87
CA ILE A 203 -8.52 2.41 -5.81
C ILE A 203 -8.79 3.02 -4.45
N MET A 204 -9.27 4.26 -4.44
CA MET A 204 -9.57 5.03 -3.24
C MET A 204 -10.83 4.49 -2.54
N ALA A 205 -11.07 4.90 -1.31
CA ALA A 205 -12.22 4.45 -0.52
C ALA A 205 -13.59 4.78 -1.15
N ASN A 206 -13.66 5.80 -2.02
CA ASN A 206 -14.86 6.16 -2.79
C ASN A 206 -15.08 5.28 -4.04
N GLY A 207 -14.17 4.31 -4.30
CA GLY A 207 -14.23 3.42 -5.47
C GLY A 207 -13.59 3.99 -6.74
N GLU A 208 -13.10 5.22 -6.72
CA GLU A 208 -12.41 5.83 -7.86
C GLU A 208 -10.93 5.43 -7.89
N THR A 209 -10.38 5.31 -9.09
CA THR A 209 -8.95 5.06 -9.27
C THR A 209 -8.16 6.35 -9.07
N PHE A 210 -7.14 6.30 -8.22
CA PHE A 210 -6.22 7.42 -8.03
C PHE A 210 -5.47 7.73 -9.34
N PRO A 211 -5.36 9.00 -9.76
CA PRO A 211 -4.85 9.35 -11.09
C PRO A 211 -3.40 8.92 -11.35
N ASN A 212 -2.58 8.91 -10.30
CA ASN A 212 -1.17 8.55 -10.42
C ASN A 212 -0.97 7.07 -10.12
N LYS A 213 -0.18 6.39 -10.95
CA LYS A 213 0.26 5.03 -10.67
C LYS A 213 1.37 5.03 -9.63
N GLY A 214 1.37 4.01 -8.77
CA GLY A 214 2.43 3.75 -7.82
C GLY A 214 3.41 2.70 -8.33
N ILE A 215 4.53 2.58 -7.62
CA ILE A 215 5.56 1.58 -7.88
C ILE A 215 5.82 0.83 -6.58
N ILE A 216 5.79 -0.50 -6.64
CA ILE A 216 6.21 -1.36 -5.52
C ILE A 216 7.71 -1.14 -5.32
N GLN A 217 8.07 -0.59 -4.15
CA GLN A 217 9.46 -0.28 -3.80
C GLN A 217 10.07 -1.33 -2.87
N THR A 218 9.27 -1.86 -1.97
CA THR A 218 9.76 -2.74 -0.91
C THR A 218 8.79 -3.88 -0.69
N ILE A 219 9.35 -5.05 -0.47
CA ILE A 219 8.69 -6.23 0.05
C ILE A 219 9.40 -6.52 1.36
N GLU A 220 8.69 -6.77 2.44
CA GLU A 220 9.29 -7.13 3.72
C GLU A 220 10.12 -8.41 3.62
N GLY A 221 11.04 -8.61 4.55
CA GLY A 221 11.96 -9.75 4.53
C GLY A 221 11.38 -11.02 5.15
N GLU A 222 10.31 -10.92 5.91
CA GLU A 222 9.72 -12.02 6.68
C GLU A 222 8.20 -12.05 6.51
N PHE A 223 7.66 -13.26 6.53
CA PHE A 223 6.22 -13.48 6.60
C PHE A 223 5.75 -13.32 8.03
N ASP A 224 4.59 -12.73 8.20
CA ASP A 224 3.85 -12.78 9.45
C ASP A 224 3.36 -14.22 9.69
N ASN A 225 3.90 -14.86 10.72
CA ASN A 225 3.63 -16.26 11.04
C ASN A 225 2.19 -16.51 11.54
N GLU A 226 1.47 -15.46 11.98
CA GLU A 226 0.09 -15.58 12.45
C GLU A 226 -0.88 -15.57 11.27
N THR A 227 -0.59 -14.77 10.24
CA THR A 227 -1.49 -14.55 9.11
C THR A 227 -1.05 -15.22 7.82
N GLY A 228 0.23 -15.65 7.72
CA GLY A 228 0.83 -16.20 6.50
C GLY A 228 0.97 -15.18 5.37
N ASN A 229 0.99 -13.90 5.69
CA ASN A 229 1.09 -12.81 4.73
C ASN A 229 2.46 -12.12 4.81
N ILE A 230 2.85 -11.47 3.72
CA ILE A 230 4.01 -10.60 3.66
C ILE A 230 3.58 -9.19 3.23
N ALA A 231 4.12 -8.16 3.89
CA ALA A 231 3.75 -6.79 3.55
C ALA A 231 4.54 -6.26 2.36
N PHE A 232 3.82 -5.67 1.44
CA PHE A 232 4.32 -4.92 0.30
C PHE A 232 4.10 -3.44 0.54
N ARG A 233 5.03 -2.62 0.04
CA ARG A 233 4.93 -1.17 0.07
C ARG A 233 5.05 -0.59 -1.33
N ALA A 234 4.02 0.10 -1.77
CA ALA A 234 4.04 0.87 -3.01
C ALA A 234 4.10 2.37 -2.72
N LYS A 235 4.92 3.11 -3.47
CA LYS A 235 5.02 4.56 -3.40
C LYS A 235 4.19 5.20 -4.51
N PHE A 236 3.40 6.22 -4.16
CA PHE A 236 2.58 7.01 -5.08
C PHE A 236 2.95 8.50 -4.96
N PRO A 237 3.16 9.20 -6.09
CA PRO A 237 3.26 10.66 -6.07
C PRO A 237 1.89 11.26 -5.74
N ASN A 238 1.83 12.16 -4.77
CA ASN A 238 0.60 12.80 -4.29
C ASN A 238 0.72 14.33 -4.34
N SER A 239 1.16 14.87 -5.47
CA SER A 239 1.43 16.31 -5.63
C SER A 239 0.24 17.20 -5.32
N ASN A 240 -0.97 16.70 -5.54
CA ASN A 240 -2.21 17.43 -5.26
C ASN A 240 -2.66 17.29 -3.79
N GLN A 241 -1.92 16.55 -2.97
CA GLN A 241 -2.21 16.27 -1.56
C GLN A 241 -3.66 15.76 -1.33
N LEU A 242 -4.20 15.04 -2.31
CA LEU A 242 -5.55 14.46 -2.25
C LEU A 242 -5.64 13.41 -1.16
N LEU A 243 -4.61 12.56 -1.06
CA LEU A 243 -4.56 11.49 -0.07
C LEU A 243 -3.83 11.96 1.18
N ARG A 244 -4.30 11.49 2.33
CA ARG A 244 -3.78 11.84 3.65
C ARG A 244 -3.35 10.61 4.43
N ASN A 245 -2.54 10.84 5.44
CA ASN A 245 -2.12 9.78 6.36
C ASN A 245 -3.32 9.12 7.06
N GLY A 246 -3.34 7.78 7.10
CA GLY A 246 -4.37 7.00 7.80
C GLY A 246 -5.58 6.63 6.94
N GLU A 247 -5.65 7.05 5.68
CA GLU A 247 -6.69 6.60 4.77
C GLU A 247 -6.52 5.13 4.38
N THR A 248 -7.58 4.54 3.84
CA THR A 248 -7.59 3.18 3.32
C THR A 248 -7.92 3.18 1.83
N GLY A 249 -7.52 2.12 1.14
CA GLY A 249 -7.83 1.92 -0.25
C GLY A 249 -7.54 0.48 -0.65
N LYS A 250 -7.55 0.21 -1.95
CA LYS A 250 -7.17 -1.09 -2.50
C LYS A 250 -6.07 -0.90 -3.53
N ILE A 251 -5.02 -1.66 -3.42
CA ILE A 251 -4.00 -1.76 -4.47
C ILE A 251 -4.47 -2.77 -5.49
N GLN A 252 -4.52 -2.34 -6.75
CA GLN A 252 -4.79 -3.19 -7.89
C GLN A 252 -3.48 -3.52 -8.60
N MET A 253 -3.14 -4.80 -8.59
CA MET A 253 -2.00 -5.36 -9.32
C MET A 253 -2.50 -6.04 -10.58
N THR A 254 -1.96 -5.64 -11.74
CA THR A 254 -2.27 -6.26 -13.03
C THR A 254 -1.21 -7.31 -13.35
N LEU A 255 -1.63 -8.55 -13.49
CA LEU A 255 -0.78 -9.69 -13.82
C LEU A 255 -1.06 -10.15 -15.24
N PRO A 256 -0.08 -10.11 -16.16
CA PRO A 256 -0.25 -10.64 -17.51
C PRO A 256 -0.26 -12.17 -17.48
N LEU A 257 -1.19 -12.76 -18.19
CA LEU A 257 -1.28 -14.21 -18.45
C LEU A 257 -1.04 -14.46 -19.91
N LYS A 258 0.10 -15.05 -20.26
CA LYS A 258 0.43 -15.42 -21.64
C LYS A 258 -0.12 -16.79 -22.01
N ASN A 259 -0.66 -16.92 -23.25
CA ASN A 259 -1.19 -18.17 -23.76
C ASN A 259 -2.24 -18.83 -22.86
N ALA A 260 -3.02 -18.04 -22.12
CA ALA A 260 -4.07 -18.54 -21.24
C ALA A 260 -5.16 -19.25 -22.04
N LEU A 261 -5.55 -20.44 -21.61
CA LEU A 261 -6.65 -21.19 -22.22
C LEU A 261 -7.98 -20.66 -21.69
N ILE A 262 -8.73 -20.00 -22.54
CA ILE A 262 -9.95 -19.26 -22.16
C ILE A 262 -11.18 -19.93 -22.75
N ILE A 263 -12.24 -20.02 -21.94
CA ILE A 263 -13.58 -20.46 -22.32
C ILE A 263 -14.65 -19.48 -21.81
N PRO A 264 -15.80 -19.35 -22.49
CA PRO A 264 -16.95 -18.63 -21.96
C PRO A 264 -17.53 -19.31 -20.72
N GLN A 265 -17.89 -18.54 -19.68
CA GLN A 265 -18.53 -19.09 -18.47
C GLN A 265 -19.82 -19.85 -18.79
N LYS A 266 -20.62 -19.36 -19.75
CA LYS A 266 -21.86 -20.00 -20.18
C LYS A 266 -21.70 -21.39 -20.77
N ALA A 267 -20.48 -21.80 -21.15
CA ALA A 267 -20.17 -23.14 -21.63
C ALA A 267 -19.95 -24.14 -20.49
N THR A 268 -20.04 -23.72 -19.25
CA THR A 268 -19.79 -24.55 -18.05
C THR A 268 -21.05 -24.79 -17.25
N TYR A 269 -21.03 -25.84 -16.46
CA TYR A 269 -22.01 -26.10 -15.40
C TYR A 269 -21.30 -26.63 -14.16
N GLU A 270 -21.96 -26.54 -13.02
CA GLU A 270 -21.38 -26.82 -11.72
C GLU A 270 -22.13 -27.97 -11.05
N ILE A 271 -21.39 -28.94 -10.49
CA ILE A 271 -21.88 -30.02 -9.67
C ILE A 271 -20.97 -30.11 -8.43
N GLN A 272 -21.51 -29.93 -7.24
CA GLN A 272 -20.79 -30.07 -5.97
C GLN A 272 -19.43 -29.32 -5.96
N ASP A 273 -19.48 -28.02 -6.20
CA ASP A 273 -18.31 -27.14 -6.23
C ASP A 273 -17.24 -27.45 -7.30
N GLN A 274 -17.55 -28.36 -8.24
CA GLN A 274 -16.68 -28.67 -9.38
C GLN A 274 -17.29 -28.17 -10.69
N LYS A 275 -16.45 -27.58 -11.53
CA LYS A 275 -16.87 -27.06 -12.84
C LYS A 275 -16.65 -28.10 -13.94
N TYR A 276 -17.65 -28.25 -14.79
CA TYR A 276 -17.68 -29.19 -15.90
C TYR A 276 -18.01 -28.50 -17.21
N VAL A 277 -17.57 -29.10 -18.30
CA VAL A 277 -17.97 -28.76 -19.66
C VAL A 277 -18.40 -30.03 -20.39
N PHE A 278 -19.28 -29.90 -21.37
CA PHE A 278 -19.52 -30.98 -22.32
C PHE A 278 -18.58 -30.86 -23.50
N VAL A 279 -17.73 -31.86 -23.68
CA VAL A 279 -16.87 -31.98 -24.87
C VAL A 279 -17.57 -32.87 -25.88
N VAL A 280 -17.77 -32.37 -27.12
CA VAL A 280 -18.41 -33.14 -28.18
C VAL A 280 -17.34 -33.82 -29.03
N GLY A 281 -17.38 -35.14 -29.04
CA GLY A 281 -16.47 -35.97 -29.82
C GLY A 281 -16.76 -35.92 -31.31
N LYS A 282 -15.89 -36.54 -32.13
CA LYS A 282 -16.09 -36.71 -33.58
C LYS A 282 -17.30 -37.58 -33.89
N ASP A 283 -17.75 -38.38 -32.96
CA ASP A 283 -18.92 -39.25 -32.99
C ASP A 283 -20.24 -38.51 -32.72
N GLY A 284 -20.15 -37.19 -32.41
CA GLY A 284 -21.31 -36.36 -32.10
C GLY A 284 -21.86 -36.61 -30.67
N VAL A 285 -21.11 -37.30 -29.82
CA VAL A 285 -21.50 -37.57 -28.44
C VAL A 285 -20.90 -36.54 -27.48
N ALA A 286 -21.77 -35.95 -26.66
CA ALA A 286 -21.37 -35.00 -25.63
C ALA A 286 -20.96 -35.75 -24.34
N ARG A 287 -19.73 -35.55 -23.91
CA ARG A 287 -19.17 -36.15 -22.69
C ARG A 287 -18.84 -35.08 -21.68
N SER A 288 -19.28 -35.32 -20.46
CA SER A 288 -18.98 -34.47 -19.31
C SER A 288 -17.48 -34.58 -18.96
N LYS A 289 -16.82 -33.42 -18.84
CA LYS A 289 -15.40 -33.35 -18.49
C LYS A 289 -15.19 -32.34 -17.39
N ASN A 290 -14.58 -32.77 -16.31
CA ASN A 290 -14.19 -31.88 -15.20
C ASN A 290 -13.06 -30.95 -15.65
N ILE A 291 -13.13 -29.68 -15.24
CA ILE A 291 -12.12 -28.66 -15.52
C ILE A 291 -11.66 -27.98 -14.24
N LYS A 292 -10.39 -27.61 -14.20
CA LYS A 292 -9.88 -26.72 -13.15
C LYS A 292 -9.76 -25.31 -13.69
N VAL A 293 -10.45 -24.39 -13.04
CA VAL A 293 -10.41 -22.95 -13.35
C VAL A 293 -9.29 -22.33 -12.51
N ALA A 294 -8.31 -21.72 -13.19
CA ALA A 294 -7.24 -20.98 -12.53
C ALA A 294 -7.69 -19.58 -12.11
N TYR A 295 -8.45 -18.90 -13.00
CA TYR A 295 -8.96 -17.56 -12.74
C TYR A 295 -10.35 -17.39 -13.32
N GLU A 296 -11.20 -16.69 -12.57
CA GLU A 296 -12.51 -16.25 -13.01
C GLU A 296 -12.42 -14.78 -13.43
N LEU A 297 -12.84 -14.50 -14.65
CA LEU A 297 -12.91 -13.14 -15.21
C LEU A 297 -14.36 -12.87 -15.63
N PRO A 298 -14.80 -11.64 -15.77
CA PRO A 298 -16.14 -11.36 -16.27
C PRO A 298 -16.44 -12.12 -17.57
N ASP A 299 -17.50 -12.93 -17.57
CA ASP A 299 -17.99 -13.75 -18.69
C ASP A 299 -17.06 -14.87 -19.19
N ILE A 300 -15.83 -15.01 -18.67
CA ILE A 300 -14.86 -16.02 -19.13
C ILE A 300 -14.14 -16.70 -17.96
N TYR A 301 -13.70 -17.95 -18.20
CA TYR A 301 -12.81 -18.68 -17.31
C TYR A 301 -11.46 -18.91 -17.97
N VAL A 302 -10.38 -18.79 -17.17
CA VAL A 302 -9.05 -19.26 -17.52
C VAL A 302 -8.91 -20.68 -16.97
N VAL A 303 -8.73 -21.66 -17.85
CA VAL A 303 -8.65 -23.08 -17.51
C VAL A 303 -7.20 -23.51 -17.39
N SER A 304 -6.83 -24.14 -16.25
CA SER A 304 -5.51 -24.73 -16.04
C SER A 304 -5.40 -26.19 -16.44
N GLU A 305 -6.47 -26.97 -16.22
CA GLU A 305 -6.49 -28.40 -16.49
C GLU A 305 -7.87 -28.85 -17.02
N GLY A 306 -7.89 -29.95 -17.72
CA GLY A 306 -9.13 -30.59 -18.15
C GLY A 306 -9.52 -30.32 -19.59
N LEU A 307 -8.93 -29.35 -20.31
CA LEU A 307 -9.25 -29.03 -21.71
C LEU A 307 -8.01 -28.83 -22.57
N ASN A 308 -8.19 -29.11 -23.85
CA ASN A 308 -7.23 -28.78 -24.90
C ASN A 308 -7.83 -27.73 -25.88
N SER A 309 -6.98 -26.97 -26.55
CA SER A 309 -7.44 -25.96 -27.53
C SER A 309 -8.24 -26.52 -28.71
N ASN A 310 -8.13 -27.81 -28.98
CA ASN A 310 -8.83 -28.51 -30.10
C ASN A 310 -10.15 -29.14 -29.67
N ASP A 311 -10.47 -29.15 -28.37
CA ASP A 311 -11.72 -29.72 -27.88
C ASP A 311 -12.89 -28.87 -28.37
N LYS A 312 -13.99 -29.53 -28.81
CA LYS A 312 -15.25 -28.86 -29.10
C LYS A 312 -16.13 -28.89 -27.86
N ILE A 313 -16.39 -27.72 -27.27
CA ILE A 313 -17.24 -27.60 -26.08
C ILE A 313 -18.62 -27.05 -26.44
N LEU A 314 -19.62 -27.51 -25.70
CA LEU A 314 -20.97 -26.98 -25.79
C LEU A 314 -20.96 -25.54 -25.27
N LEU A 315 -21.55 -24.60 -26.03
CA LEU A 315 -21.58 -23.20 -25.67
C LEU A 315 -22.83 -22.81 -24.87
N GLU A 316 -23.97 -23.43 -25.22
CA GLU A 316 -25.26 -23.18 -24.59
C GLU A 316 -26.06 -24.47 -24.49
N GLY A 317 -27.03 -24.51 -23.56
CA GLY A 317 -27.89 -25.68 -23.37
C GLY A 317 -27.24 -26.78 -22.48
N VAL A 318 -26.16 -26.46 -21.81
CA VAL A 318 -25.43 -27.39 -20.92
C VAL A 318 -26.31 -28.05 -19.83
N GLN A 319 -27.42 -27.38 -19.44
CA GLN A 319 -28.37 -27.93 -18.45
C GLN A 319 -29.38 -28.92 -19.06
N LYS A 320 -29.46 -29.02 -20.40
CA LYS A 320 -30.44 -29.87 -21.09
C LYS A 320 -29.81 -31.15 -21.64
N VAL A 321 -28.49 -31.19 -21.74
CA VAL A 321 -27.73 -32.32 -22.27
C VAL A 321 -27.30 -33.25 -21.15
N LYS A 322 -27.43 -34.56 -21.36
CA LYS A 322 -26.93 -35.60 -20.45
C LYS A 322 -25.59 -36.13 -20.92
N ASP A 323 -24.84 -36.67 -19.99
CA ASP A 323 -23.58 -37.34 -20.29
C ASP A 323 -23.83 -38.52 -21.28
N ASP A 324 -22.89 -38.72 -22.22
CA ASP A 324 -22.96 -39.69 -23.32
C ASP A 324 -24.17 -39.50 -24.26
N GLN A 325 -24.79 -38.34 -24.27
CA GLN A 325 -25.89 -38.01 -25.21
C GLN A 325 -25.37 -37.63 -26.57
N LYS A 326 -25.97 -38.21 -27.64
CA LYS A 326 -25.71 -37.78 -29.01
C LYS A 326 -26.44 -36.47 -29.30
N VAL A 327 -25.71 -35.46 -29.81
CA VAL A 327 -26.21 -34.10 -30.04
C VAL A 327 -25.87 -33.62 -31.46
N GLU A 328 -26.81 -32.93 -32.10
CA GLU A 328 -26.52 -32.19 -33.31
C GLU A 328 -25.90 -30.82 -32.94
N THR A 329 -24.81 -30.47 -33.60
CA THR A 329 -24.06 -29.26 -33.22
C THR A 329 -23.80 -28.32 -34.35
N LYS A 330 -23.80 -27.02 -34.06
CA LYS A 330 -23.38 -25.96 -34.98
C LYS A 330 -22.16 -25.24 -34.39
N PHE A 331 -21.02 -25.39 -35.07
CA PHE A 331 -19.79 -24.74 -34.62
C PHE A 331 -19.83 -23.23 -34.81
N GLN A 332 -19.43 -22.50 -33.79
CA GLN A 332 -19.25 -21.05 -33.80
C GLN A 332 -17.76 -20.71 -33.60
N ASP A 333 -17.28 -19.76 -34.39
CA ASP A 333 -15.89 -19.30 -34.27
C ASP A 333 -15.62 -18.77 -32.86
N PRO A 334 -14.62 -19.31 -32.16
CA PRO A 334 -14.34 -18.93 -30.79
C PRO A 334 -14.04 -17.44 -30.62
N LYS A 335 -13.36 -16.80 -31.59
CA LYS A 335 -13.08 -15.35 -31.56
C LYS A 335 -14.34 -14.53 -31.64
N LYS A 336 -15.31 -14.93 -32.47
CA LYS A 336 -16.61 -14.26 -32.55
C LYS A 336 -17.42 -14.43 -31.28
N VAL A 337 -17.37 -15.61 -30.68
CA VAL A 337 -18.04 -15.87 -29.41
C VAL A 337 -17.46 -14.96 -28.31
N LEU A 338 -16.14 -14.87 -28.18
CA LEU A 338 -15.49 -14.02 -27.18
C LEU A 338 -15.76 -12.52 -27.44
N SER A 339 -15.75 -12.08 -28.70
CA SER A 339 -16.04 -10.67 -29.02
C SER A 339 -17.51 -10.27 -28.78
N SER A 340 -18.43 -11.23 -28.75
CA SER A 340 -19.85 -10.99 -28.41
C SER A 340 -20.09 -10.92 -26.90
N LEU A 341 -19.16 -11.43 -26.09
CA LEU A 341 -19.16 -11.22 -24.65
C LEU A 341 -18.73 -9.77 -24.42
N LYS A 342 -19.44 -9.04 -23.55
CA LYS A 342 -19.05 -7.68 -23.15
C LYS A 342 -17.81 -7.76 -22.26
N LEU A 343 -16.68 -8.15 -22.84
CA LEU A 343 -15.40 -8.04 -22.17
C LEU A 343 -15.15 -6.54 -21.99
N GLN A 344 -15.17 -6.04 -20.77
CA GLN A 344 -14.69 -4.71 -20.49
C GLN A 344 -13.22 -4.67 -20.90
N ALA A 345 -12.97 -4.08 -22.07
CA ALA A 345 -11.63 -3.69 -22.44
C ALA A 345 -11.22 -2.56 -21.49
N ASN A 346 -10.35 -2.86 -20.53
CA ASN A 346 -9.67 -1.88 -19.71
C ASN A 346 -8.46 -1.33 -20.46
#